data_55052f7128ea47c2ff5711812828a53b
#
_entry.id   55052f7128ea47c2ff5711812828a53b
#
_cell.length_a   1.000
_cell.length_b   1.000
_cell.length_c   1.000
_cell.angle_alpha   90.00
_cell.angle_beta   90.00
_cell.angle_gamma   90.00
#
_symmetry.space_group_name_H-M   'P 1'
#
loop_
_entity.id
_entity.type
_entity.pdbx_description
1 polymer ?
#
loop_
_entity_poly.entity_id
_entity_poly.type
_entity_poly.pdbx_seq_one_letter_code
_entity_poly.pdbx_strand_id
1 'polypeptide(L)'
;MSVSELMQIKGIGKAKAVQICCILELSRRIAKQKARERLDFSNAETIAEYYMEDMRHLKREHLVLVMLDNRCRLIRDKVMSVGTSTGSMVSVREIFKEALDSRAASIVILHNHPSGNPSPSREDMKVTKNIMEAGRIIGVELLDHIVIGDNSYFLSLIHISEPTRP
;
A
#
# COMPACT_ATOMS: atom_id res chain seq x y z
N MET A 1 -17.64 4.42 11.47
CA MET A 1 -18.95 5.01 11.83
C MET A 1 -19.34 5.99 10.73
N SER A 2 -20.51 5.80 10.13
CA SER A 2 -21.03 6.63 9.03
C SER A 2 -21.96 7.74 9.58
N VAL A 3 -22.23 8.75 8.75
CA VAL A 3 -23.18 9.83 9.11
C VAL A 3 -24.56 9.25 9.45
N SER A 4 -25.01 8.24 8.72
CA SER A 4 -26.29 7.56 8.94
C SER A 4 -26.35 6.83 10.29
N GLU A 5 -25.27 6.18 10.71
CA GLU A 5 -25.19 5.53 12.02
C GLU A 5 -25.21 6.54 13.17
N LEU A 6 -24.50 7.66 13.02
CA LEU A 6 -24.49 8.73 14.01
C LEU A 6 -25.86 9.39 14.19
N MET A 7 -26.62 9.52 13.12
CA MET A 7 -27.98 10.08 13.16
C MET A 7 -28.99 9.20 13.90
N GLN A 8 -28.68 7.93 14.19
CA GLN A 8 -29.50 7.04 15.03
C GLN A 8 -29.44 7.43 16.51
N ILE A 9 -28.44 8.22 16.90
CA ILE A 9 -28.25 8.64 18.29
C ILE A 9 -29.16 9.84 18.58
N LYS A 10 -29.98 9.76 19.62
CA LYS A 10 -30.87 10.85 20.03
C LYS A 10 -30.11 12.14 20.27
N GLY A 11 -30.52 13.23 19.63
CA GLY A 11 -29.85 14.55 19.73
C GLY A 11 -28.73 14.81 18.74
N ILE A 12 -28.41 13.85 17.86
CA ILE A 12 -27.45 14.03 16.77
C ILE A 12 -28.21 14.18 15.45
N GLY A 13 -28.36 15.43 15.00
CA GLY A 13 -28.87 15.72 13.66
C GLY A 13 -27.77 15.63 12.61
N LYS A 14 -28.13 15.74 11.32
CA LYS A 14 -27.24 15.63 10.19
C LYS A 14 -25.99 16.51 10.29
N ALA A 15 -26.15 17.79 10.70
CA ALA A 15 -25.02 18.72 10.84
C ALA A 15 -23.99 18.23 11.86
N LYS A 16 -24.45 17.81 13.06
CA LYS A 16 -23.56 17.29 14.11
C LYS A 16 -22.91 15.96 13.68
N ALA A 17 -23.64 15.07 13.01
CA ALA A 17 -23.11 13.82 12.51
C ALA A 17 -21.97 14.06 11.51
N VAL A 18 -22.13 14.99 10.58
CA VAL A 18 -21.09 15.39 9.62
C VAL A 18 -19.87 15.99 10.35
N GLN A 19 -20.09 16.89 11.30
CA GLN A 19 -18.99 17.48 12.08
C GLN A 19 -18.19 16.41 12.82
N ILE A 20 -18.86 15.45 13.48
CA ILE A 20 -18.18 14.34 14.18
C ILE A 20 -17.36 13.51 13.18
N CYS A 21 -17.92 13.14 12.03
CA CYS A 21 -17.18 12.40 11.00
C CYS A 21 -15.96 13.19 10.51
N CYS A 22 -16.08 14.50 10.29
CA CYS A 22 -14.97 15.35 9.89
C CYS A 22 -13.86 15.40 10.94
N ILE A 23 -14.23 15.55 12.23
CA ILE A 23 -13.26 15.58 13.34
C ILE A 23 -12.53 14.23 13.43
N LEU A 24 -13.25 13.12 13.37
CA LEU A 24 -12.66 11.78 13.42
C LEU A 24 -11.69 11.55 12.25
N GLU A 25 -12.11 11.92 11.05
CA GLU A 25 -11.26 11.79 9.85
C GLU A 25 -10.02 12.69 9.93
N LEU A 26 -10.17 13.94 10.39
CA LEU A 26 -9.04 14.85 10.58
C LEU A 26 -8.07 14.32 11.63
N SER A 27 -8.58 13.83 12.77
CA SER A 27 -7.76 13.25 13.83
C SER A 27 -7.00 12.01 13.32
N ARG A 28 -7.66 11.16 12.54
CA ARG A 28 -7.03 10.00 11.90
C ARG A 28 -5.89 10.42 10.96
N ARG A 29 -6.13 11.43 10.12
CA ARG A 29 -5.11 11.95 9.20
C ARG A 29 -3.90 12.54 9.92
N ILE A 30 -4.13 13.31 10.98
CA ILE A 30 -3.06 13.90 11.80
C ILE A 30 -2.24 12.79 12.49
N ALA A 31 -2.91 11.80 13.07
CA ALA A 31 -2.23 10.67 13.72
C ALA A 31 -1.38 9.89 12.71
N LYS A 32 -1.94 9.62 11.51
CA LYS A 32 -1.24 8.93 10.41
C LYS A 32 -0.04 9.74 9.93
N GLN A 33 -0.17 11.05 9.76
CA GLN A 33 0.94 11.91 9.35
C GLN A 33 2.07 11.90 10.38
N LYS A 34 1.77 12.02 11.67
CA LYS A 34 2.78 11.97 12.75
C LYS A 34 3.48 10.60 12.82
N ALA A 35 2.73 9.51 12.61
CA ALA A 35 3.32 8.17 12.52
C ALA A 35 4.26 8.09 11.32
N ARG A 36 3.81 8.57 10.15
CA ARG A 36 4.57 8.61 8.89
C ARG A 36 5.92 9.32 9.00
N GLU A 37 5.98 10.45 9.73
CA GLU A 37 7.21 11.22 9.95
C GLU A 37 8.24 10.49 10.83
N ARG A 38 7.80 9.51 11.62
CA ARG A 38 8.63 8.75 12.57
C ARG A 38 9.02 7.36 12.09
N LEU A 39 8.37 6.87 11.02
CA LEU A 39 8.60 5.53 10.51
C LEU A 39 9.83 5.51 9.61
N ASP A 40 10.68 4.54 9.86
CA ASP A 40 11.75 4.14 8.96
C ASP A 40 11.21 3.15 7.92
N PHE A 41 11.06 3.61 6.70
CA PHE A 41 10.60 2.79 5.58
C PHE A 41 11.74 1.98 4.91
N SER A 42 12.92 1.91 5.53
CA SER A 42 13.99 1.00 5.10
C SER A 42 13.68 -0.47 5.39
N ASN A 43 12.73 -0.73 6.31
CA ASN A 43 12.30 -2.07 6.67
C ASN A 43 10.91 -2.37 6.09
N ALA A 44 10.82 -3.42 5.26
CA ALA A 44 9.57 -3.87 4.63
C ALA A 44 8.49 -4.28 5.64
N GLU A 45 8.88 -4.86 6.79
CA GLU A 45 7.95 -5.22 7.87
C GLU A 45 7.24 -3.99 8.43
N THR A 46 8.00 -2.91 8.70
CA THR A 46 7.43 -1.63 9.16
C THR A 46 6.44 -1.06 8.16
N ILE A 47 6.72 -1.20 6.85
CA ILE A 47 5.81 -0.77 5.78
C ILE A 47 4.54 -1.63 5.80
N ALA A 48 4.68 -2.96 5.89
CA ALA A 48 3.56 -3.88 5.95
C ALA A 48 2.62 -3.57 7.13
N GLU A 49 3.17 -3.39 8.32
CA GLU A 49 2.41 -3.04 9.53
C GLU A 49 1.69 -1.68 9.40
N TYR A 50 2.36 -0.69 8.81
CA TYR A 50 1.78 0.64 8.61
C TYR A 50 0.56 0.63 7.70
N TYR A 51 0.58 -0.19 6.64
CA TYR A 51 -0.52 -0.29 5.68
C TYR A 51 -1.54 -1.39 6.02
N MET A 52 -1.26 -2.25 7.02
CA MET A 52 -2.10 -3.39 7.38
C MET A 52 -3.56 -2.99 7.61
N GLU A 53 -3.82 -2.04 8.51
CA GLU A 53 -5.19 -1.62 8.85
C GLU A 53 -5.93 -0.92 7.72
N ASP A 54 -5.22 -0.26 6.82
CA ASP A 54 -5.82 0.41 5.67
C ASP A 54 -6.19 -0.57 4.55
N MET A 55 -5.50 -1.72 4.46
CA MET A 55 -5.60 -2.62 3.31
C MET A 55 -6.30 -3.95 3.61
N ARG A 56 -6.16 -4.52 4.81
CA ARG A 56 -6.68 -5.87 5.13
C ARG A 56 -8.20 -6.01 5.02
N HIS A 57 -8.95 -4.92 5.19
CA HIS A 57 -10.42 -4.91 5.14
C HIS A 57 -11.00 -4.54 3.77
N LEU A 58 -10.15 -4.28 2.79
CA LEU A 58 -10.61 -3.89 1.45
C LEU A 58 -11.23 -5.11 0.74
N LYS A 59 -12.44 -4.92 0.22
CA LYS A 59 -13.21 -5.97 -0.47
C LYS A 59 -12.75 -6.24 -1.90
N ARG A 60 -11.84 -5.40 -2.42
CA ARG A 60 -11.25 -5.53 -3.76
C ARG A 60 -9.75 -5.45 -3.62
N GLU A 61 -9.04 -6.05 -4.56
CA GLU A 61 -7.61 -5.88 -4.65
C GLU A 61 -7.25 -4.44 -4.98
N HIS A 62 -6.38 -3.83 -4.19
CA HIS A 62 -5.81 -2.51 -4.43
C HIS A 62 -4.31 -2.69 -4.56
N LEU A 63 -3.74 -2.09 -5.57
CA LEU A 63 -2.30 -1.98 -5.70
C LEU A 63 -1.89 -0.56 -5.33
N VAL A 64 -1.03 -0.44 -4.32
CA VAL A 64 -0.50 0.83 -3.82
C VAL A 64 0.98 0.90 -4.14
N LEU A 65 1.37 2.01 -4.76
CA LEU A 65 2.77 2.36 -5.00
C LEU A 65 3.23 3.31 -3.89
N VAL A 66 4.25 2.92 -3.15
CA VAL A 66 4.94 3.72 -2.14
C VAL A 66 6.24 4.23 -2.74
N MET A 67 6.46 5.52 -2.71
CA MET A 67 7.61 6.21 -3.30
C MET A 67 8.48 6.81 -2.20
N LEU A 68 9.76 6.46 -2.18
CA LEU A 68 10.70 6.80 -1.12
C LEU A 68 11.87 7.64 -1.66
N ASP A 69 12.41 8.51 -0.80
CA ASP A 69 13.64 9.24 -1.07
C ASP A 69 14.90 8.40 -0.79
N ASN A 70 16.08 8.96 -1.04
CA ASN A 70 17.38 8.30 -0.79
C ASN A 70 17.64 7.95 0.68
N ARG A 71 16.80 8.40 1.61
CA ARG A 71 16.87 8.09 3.04
C ARG A 71 15.73 7.18 3.48
N CYS A 72 15.11 6.48 2.54
CA CYS A 72 13.93 5.63 2.76
C CYS A 72 12.78 6.35 3.48
N ARG A 73 12.64 7.67 3.28
CA ARG A 73 11.51 8.43 3.81
C ARG A 73 10.41 8.49 2.75
N LEU A 74 9.20 8.37 3.22
CA LEU A 74 8.03 8.39 2.36
C LEU A 74 7.84 9.77 1.71
N ILE A 75 7.99 9.85 0.39
CA ILE A 75 7.63 11.02 -0.42
C ILE A 75 6.11 11.08 -0.53
N ARG A 76 5.52 10.04 -1.10
CA ARG A 76 4.08 9.85 -1.23
C ARG A 76 3.73 8.40 -1.54
N ASP A 77 2.47 8.07 -1.36
CA ASP A 77 1.85 6.83 -1.79
C ASP A 77 0.68 7.11 -2.74
N LYS A 78 0.39 6.16 -3.63
CA LYS A 78 -0.69 6.28 -4.61
C LYS A 78 -1.33 4.93 -4.86
N VAL A 79 -2.67 4.88 -4.84
CA VAL A 79 -3.41 3.73 -5.33
C VAL A 79 -3.31 3.72 -6.86
N MET A 80 -2.67 2.71 -7.41
CA MET A 80 -2.41 2.56 -8.85
C MET A 80 -3.54 1.82 -9.55
N SER A 81 -4.15 0.84 -8.87
CA SER A 81 -5.31 0.13 -9.40
C SER A 81 -6.22 -0.34 -8.28
N VAL A 82 -7.51 -0.47 -8.65
CA VAL A 82 -8.53 -1.13 -7.85
C VAL A 82 -9.14 -2.20 -8.74
N GLY A 83 -8.74 -3.46 -8.51
CA GLY A 83 -9.10 -4.56 -9.40
C GLY A 83 -10.49 -5.11 -9.14
N THR A 84 -11.07 -5.65 -10.21
CA THR A 84 -12.01 -6.75 -10.17
C THR A 84 -11.21 -8.03 -10.41
N SER A 85 -11.71 -9.17 -9.94
CA SER A 85 -11.11 -10.51 -9.99
C SER A 85 -10.59 -11.02 -11.36
N THR A 86 -10.56 -10.19 -12.38
CA THR A 86 -10.10 -10.47 -13.74
C THR A 86 -8.88 -9.67 -14.20
N GLY A 87 -8.06 -9.19 -13.22
CA GLY A 87 -6.68 -8.83 -13.52
C GLY A 87 -6.47 -7.59 -14.39
N SER A 88 -6.81 -6.41 -13.88
CA SER A 88 -6.24 -5.18 -14.45
C SER A 88 -4.87 -4.94 -13.80
N MET A 89 -3.84 -5.63 -14.31
CA MET A 89 -2.46 -5.39 -13.85
C MET A 89 -2.04 -3.98 -14.24
N VAL A 90 -1.58 -3.21 -13.25
CA VAL A 90 -0.93 -1.93 -13.51
C VAL A 90 0.28 -2.15 -14.40
N SER A 91 0.42 -1.36 -15.45
CA SER A 91 1.58 -1.49 -16.32
C SER A 91 2.85 -1.00 -15.60
N VAL A 92 3.96 -1.70 -15.81
CA VAL A 92 5.29 -1.30 -15.33
C VAL A 92 5.59 0.15 -15.72
N ARG A 93 5.16 0.57 -16.92
CA ARG A 93 5.31 1.93 -17.42
C ARG A 93 4.63 2.97 -16.52
N GLU A 94 3.40 2.69 -16.05
CA GLU A 94 2.67 3.63 -15.18
C GLU A 94 3.29 3.74 -13.80
N ILE A 95 3.78 2.62 -13.25
CA ILE A 95 4.51 2.60 -11.98
C ILE A 95 5.73 3.51 -12.05
N PHE A 96 6.59 3.33 -13.07
CA PHE A 96 7.80 4.13 -13.16
C PHE A 96 7.54 5.58 -13.60
N LYS A 97 6.47 5.85 -14.36
CA LYS A 97 6.04 7.24 -14.60
C LYS A 97 5.78 7.97 -13.29
N GLU A 98 4.97 7.39 -12.40
CA GLU A 98 4.65 8.00 -11.09
C GLU A 98 5.90 8.13 -10.21
N ALA A 99 6.78 7.13 -10.22
CA ALA A 99 8.02 7.16 -9.45
C ALA A 99 8.95 8.29 -9.91
N LEU A 100 9.13 8.44 -11.22
CA LEU A 100 9.95 9.51 -11.82
C LEU A 100 9.35 10.90 -11.60
N ASP A 101 8.04 11.06 -11.79
CA ASP A 101 7.30 12.31 -11.54
C ASP A 101 7.44 12.74 -10.06
N SER A 102 7.55 11.78 -9.15
CA SER A 102 7.75 11.99 -7.71
C SER A 102 9.23 12.14 -7.32
N ARG A 103 10.17 11.97 -8.24
CA ARG A 103 11.62 11.92 -7.96
C ARG A 103 11.97 10.87 -6.91
N ALA A 104 11.30 9.74 -6.93
CA ALA A 104 11.57 8.64 -6.02
C ALA A 104 12.94 8.01 -6.33
N ALA A 105 13.70 7.71 -5.28
CA ALA A 105 14.93 6.94 -5.38
C ALA A 105 14.65 5.44 -5.36
N SER A 106 13.62 5.05 -4.63
CA SER A 106 13.16 3.66 -4.53
C SER A 106 11.64 3.60 -4.38
N ILE A 107 11.10 2.43 -4.63
CA ILE A 107 9.67 2.14 -4.53
C ILE A 107 9.41 0.87 -3.75
N VAL A 108 8.24 0.79 -3.13
CA VAL A 108 7.65 -0.45 -2.61
C VAL A 108 6.26 -0.59 -3.20
N ILE A 109 5.89 -1.81 -3.54
CA ILE A 109 4.55 -2.13 -4.02
C ILE A 109 3.83 -2.93 -2.95
N LEU A 110 2.60 -2.52 -2.64
CA LEU A 110 1.72 -3.28 -1.79
C LEU A 110 0.46 -3.65 -2.56
N HIS A 111 -0.03 -4.84 -2.36
CA HIS A 111 -1.40 -5.17 -2.73
C HIS A 111 -2.04 -6.04 -1.65
N ASN A 112 -3.37 -5.97 -1.56
CA ASN A 112 -4.12 -6.80 -0.63
C ASN A 112 -4.83 -7.93 -1.35
N HIS A 113 -4.92 -9.08 -0.67
CA HIS A 113 -5.78 -10.18 -1.07
C HIS A 113 -7.08 -10.17 -0.25
N PRO A 114 -8.25 -9.92 -0.84
CA PRO A 114 -9.54 -9.97 -0.13
C PRO A 114 -9.87 -11.33 0.47
N SER A 115 -9.19 -12.40 0.01
CA SER A 115 -9.29 -13.74 0.59
C SER A 115 -8.69 -13.86 1.98
N GLY A 116 -7.85 -12.88 2.39
CA GLY A 116 -7.09 -12.89 3.63
C GLY A 116 -5.80 -13.71 3.60
N ASN A 117 -5.53 -14.48 2.55
CA ASN A 117 -4.29 -15.24 2.39
C ASN A 117 -3.23 -14.37 1.69
N PRO A 118 -2.08 -14.06 2.31
CA PRO A 118 -1.04 -13.21 1.73
C PRO A 118 -0.12 -13.93 0.73
N SER A 119 -0.34 -15.21 0.45
CA SER A 119 0.50 -15.97 -0.49
C SER A 119 0.41 -15.36 -1.90
N PRO A 120 1.54 -14.94 -2.51
CA PRO A 120 1.53 -14.33 -3.83
C PRO A 120 1.14 -15.34 -4.90
N SER A 121 0.40 -14.90 -5.89
CA SER A 121 0.09 -15.67 -7.09
C SER A 121 1.30 -15.74 -8.04
N ARG A 122 1.22 -16.60 -9.06
CA ARG A 122 2.24 -16.65 -10.11
C ARG A 122 2.33 -15.35 -10.90
N GLU A 123 1.21 -14.68 -11.09
CA GLU A 123 1.10 -13.37 -11.72
C GLU A 123 1.79 -12.29 -10.90
N ASP A 124 1.60 -12.29 -9.57
CA ASP A 124 2.27 -11.34 -8.67
C ASP A 124 3.79 -11.48 -8.75
N MET A 125 4.28 -12.72 -8.71
CA MET A 125 5.72 -13.01 -8.83
C MET A 125 6.28 -12.55 -10.17
N LYS A 126 5.53 -12.73 -11.27
CA LYS A 126 5.94 -12.26 -12.60
C LYS A 126 5.98 -10.74 -12.67
N VAL A 127 4.98 -10.06 -12.11
CA VAL A 127 4.92 -8.59 -12.03
C VAL A 127 6.09 -8.06 -11.22
N THR A 128 6.35 -8.64 -10.05
CA THR A 128 7.49 -8.28 -9.19
C THR A 128 8.81 -8.33 -9.96
N LYS A 129 9.05 -9.43 -10.67
CA LYS A 129 10.26 -9.62 -11.47
C LYS A 129 10.40 -8.56 -12.56
N ASN A 130 9.32 -8.30 -13.32
CA ASN A 130 9.33 -7.30 -14.39
C ASN A 130 9.62 -5.89 -13.85
N ILE A 131 9.05 -5.53 -12.69
CA ILE A 131 9.27 -4.23 -12.06
C ILE A 131 10.71 -4.14 -11.54
N MET A 132 11.22 -5.19 -10.92
CA MET A 132 12.61 -5.23 -10.44
C MET A 132 13.62 -5.05 -11.61
N GLU A 133 13.41 -5.74 -12.72
CA GLU A 133 14.27 -5.62 -13.92
C GLU A 133 14.20 -4.21 -14.52
N ALA A 134 12.99 -3.66 -14.66
CA ALA A 134 12.80 -2.30 -15.16
C ALA A 134 13.42 -1.26 -14.21
N GLY A 135 13.26 -1.43 -12.90
CA GLY A 135 13.81 -0.54 -11.88
C GLY A 135 15.34 -0.44 -11.95
N ARG A 136 16.02 -1.55 -12.18
CA ARG A 136 17.48 -1.59 -12.37
C ARG A 136 17.94 -0.78 -13.59
N ILE A 137 17.15 -0.80 -14.67
CA ILE A 137 17.47 -0.03 -15.89
C ILE A 137 17.20 1.45 -15.69
N ILE A 138 16.08 1.78 -15.02
CA ILE A 138 15.62 3.16 -14.82
C ILE A 138 16.39 3.87 -13.70
N GLY A 139 17.01 3.11 -12.79
CA GLY A 139 17.70 3.64 -11.60
C GLY A 139 16.75 3.97 -10.45
N VAL A 140 15.58 3.32 -10.39
CA VAL A 140 14.62 3.40 -9.28
C VAL A 140 14.42 1.99 -8.74
N GLU A 141 14.97 1.71 -7.58
CA GLU A 141 14.99 0.36 -7.01
C GLU A 141 13.63 -0.05 -6.45
N LEU A 142 13.21 -1.29 -6.76
CA LEU A 142 12.11 -1.93 -6.04
C LEU A 142 12.67 -2.54 -4.75
N LEU A 143 12.33 -1.98 -3.59
CA LEU A 143 12.78 -2.48 -2.28
C LEU A 143 12.02 -3.73 -1.85
N ASP A 144 10.71 -3.78 -2.06
CA ASP A 144 9.92 -5.00 -1.89
C ASP A 144 8.56 -4.91 -2.60
N HIS A 145 7.92 -6.08 -2.72
CA HIS A 145 6.54 -6.24 -3.10
C HIS A 145 5.82 -6.99 -1.98
N ILE A 146 4.95 -6.29 -1.27
CA ILE A 146 4.29 -6.74 -0.04
C ILE A 146 2.85 -7.13 -0.35
N VAL A 147 2.49 -8.36 -0.03
CA VAL A 147 1.11 -8.85 -0.14
C VAL A 147 0.46 -8.83 1.24
N ILE A 148 -0.64 -8.08 1.39
CA ILE A 148 -1.38 -7.94 2.64
C ILE A 148 -2.55 -8.92 2.66
N GLY A 149 -2.58 -9.79 3.67
CA GLY A 149 -3.70 -10.67 3.99
C GLY A 149 -4.48 -10.18 5.21
N ASP A 150 -5.18 -11.08 5.90
CA ASP A 150 -5.86 -10.76 7.16
C ASP A 150 -4.89 -10.95 8.34
N ASN A 151 -4.44 -9.85 8.95
CA ASN A 151 -3.41 -9.80 10.01
C ASN A 151 -2.11 -10.54 9.65
N SER A 152 -1.80 -10.65 8.38
CA SER A 152 -0.62 -11.34 7.86
C SER A 152 -0.15 -10.69 6.57
N TYR A 153 1.13 -10.83 6.28
CA TYR A 153 1.72 -10.30 5.04
C TYR A 153 2.79 -11.24 4.50
N PHE A 154 3.14 -11.05 3.24
CA PHE A 154 4.22 -11.77 2.56
C PHE A 154 5.17 -10.75 1.91
N LEU A 155 6.48 -10.97 2.06
CA LEU A 155 7.56 -10.15 1.49
C LEU A 155 8.17 -10.89 0.30
N SER A 156 7.93 -10.42 -0.91
CA SER A 156 8.25 -11.16 -2.12
C SER A 156 9.74 -11.20 -2.45
N LEU A 157 10.50 -10.13 -2.15
CA LEU A 157 11.92 -10.07 -2.54
C LEU A 157 12.83 -10.91 -1.65
N ILE A 158 12.48 -11.12 -0.39
CA ILE A 158 13.23 -12.04 0.48
C ILE A 158 13.26 -13.45 -0.13
N HIS A 159 12.16 -13.88 -0.75
CA HIS A 159 12.04 -15.21 -1.36
C HIS A 159 12.56 -15.30 -2.80
N ILE A 160 12.64 -14.18 -3.52
CA ILE A 160 13.25 -14.15 -4.88
C ILE A 160 14.78 -14.13 -4.80
N SER A 161 15.34 -13.59 -3.71
CA SER A 161 16.79 -13.45 -3.49
C SER A 161 17.45 -14.72 -2.93
N GLU A 162 16.68 -15.65 -2.36
CA GLU A 162 17.22 -16.94 -1.97
C GLU A 162 17.32 -17.86 -3.19
N PRO A 163 18.55 -18.25 -3.63
CA PRO A 163 18.67 -19.29 -4.63
C PRO A 163 18.06 -20.56 -4.02
N THR A 164 17.04 -21.13 -4.69
CA THR A 164 16.53 -22.46 -4.39
C THR A 164 17.74 -23.38 -4.26
N ARG A 165 18.09 -23.76 -3.01
CA ARG A 165 19.05 -24.84 -2.78
C ARG A 165 18.47 -26.12 -3.38
N PRO A 166 19.25 -26.84 -4.19
CA PRO A 166 18.84 -28.11 -4.79
C PRO A 166 18.53 -29.17 -3.73
#